data_de371cf074ecfcbed4e3baa351672ae0
#
_entry.id   de371cf074ecfcbed4e3baa351672ae0
#
_cell.length_a   1.000
_cell.length_b   1.000
_cell.length_c   1.000
_cell.angle_alpha   90.00
_cell.angle_beta   90.00
_cell.angle_gamma   90.00
#
_symmetry.space_group_name_H-M   'P 1'
#
loop_
_entity.id
_entity.type
_entity.pdbx_description
1 polymer ?
#
loop_
_entity_poly.entity_id
_entity_poly.type
_entity_poly.pdbx_seq_one_letter_code
_entity_poly.pdbx_strand_id
1 'polypeptide(L)'
;MEICNKIIGTHDSMTYLKPNKWYVRLFHCFADCQDLPIEEQIKYVDCVDLRIYYNDGIWNFAHGLAEYEDKNIFEILQTIKRVKPNCIIRLILEKVKNNKEKECRLFKELCKYLQENYNNFIFAGGVYKKGWERIYEFPIKDNQFIQFVSSMQQDAKWYERFIPKAYAKRMNKINKNNIQKGINLFDFIEIDIIK
;
A
#
# COMPACT_ATOMS: atom_id res chain seq x y z
N MET A 1 11.19 -9.86 -14.48
CA MET A 1 10.45 -11.03 -13.92
C MET A 1 8.97 -10.79 -14.16
N GLU A 2 8.27 -11.72 -14.77
CA GLU A 2 6.84 -11.61 -15.02
C GLU A 2 6.07 -12.41 -13.96
N ILE A 3 5.04 -11.82 -13.37
CA ILE A 3 4.21 -12.49 -12.37
C ILE A 3 3.15 -13.31 -13.12
N CYS A 4 3.34 -14.64 -13.15
CA CYS A 4 2.45 -15.55 -13.85
C CYS A 4 1.25 -16.03 -13.02
N ASN A 5 1.28 -15.88 -11.71
CA ASN A 5 0.26 -16.33 -10.79
C ASN A 5 -0.75 -15.23 -10.41
N LYS A 6 -1.90 -15.65 -9.90
CA LYS A 6 -2.85 -14.76 -9.24
C LYS A 6 -2.38 -14.54 -7.81
N ILE A 7 -1.98 -13.30 -7.49
CA ILE A 7 -1.47 -12.92 -6.18
C ILE A 7 -2.47 -11.97 -5.52
N ILE A 8 -2.79 -12.23 -4.27
CA ILE A 8 -3.63 -11.36 -3.45
C ILE A 8 -2.74 -10.49 -2.59
N GLY A 9 -3.05 -9.21 -2.54
CA GLY A 9 -2.36 -8.22 -1.72
C GLY A 9 -3.31 -7.22 -1.08
N THR A 10 -2.77 -6.48 -0.10
CA THR A 10 -3.46 -5.34 0.52
C THR A 10 -3.05 -4.04 -0.14
N HIS A 11 -4.04 -3.20 -0.44
CA HIS A 11 -3.84 -1.82 -0.88
C HIS A 11 -3.66 -0.92 0.35
N ASP A 12 -2.72 0.02 0.30
CA ASP A 12 -2.44 0.97 1.39
C ASP A 12 -2.40 0.31 2.77
N SER A 13 -1.55 -0.70 2.92
CA SER A 13 -1.55 -1.65 4.04
C SER A 13 -1.38 -1.01 5.42
N MET A 14 -0.87 0.24 5.50
CA MET A 14 -0.60 0.92 6.76
C MET A 14 -1.71 1.87 7.21
N THR A 15 -2.84 1.95 6.50
CA THR A 15 -3.93 2.88 6.85
C THR A 15 -4.71 2.50 8.11
N TYR A 16 -4.52 1.29 8.65
CA TYR A 16 -5.02 0.93 9.99
C TYR A 16 -4.37 1.73 11.12
N LEU A 17 -3.23 2.41 10.85
CA LEU A 17 -2.59 3.29 11.83
C LEU A 17 -3.38 4.58 12.02
N LYS A 18 -3.20 5.18 13.18
CA LYS A 18 -3.85 6.45 13.51
C LYS A 18 -3.06 7.61 12.90
N PRO A 19 -3.69 8.49 12.11
CA PRO A 19 -3.01 9.68 11.59
C PRO A 19 -2.49 10.58 12.73
N ASN A 20 -1.29 11.15 12.55
CA ASN A 20 -0.68 12.02 13.56
C ASN A 20 -1.44 13.34 13.74
N LYS A 21 -2.04 13.91 12.69
CA LYS A 21 -2.79 15.17 12.74
C LYS A 21 -4.24 14.96 13.21
N TRP A 22 -4.65 15.61 14.29
CA TRP A 22 -5.99 15.42 14.88
C TRP A 22 -7.15 15.72 13.93
N TYR A 23 -7.03 16.75 13.07
CA TYR A 23 -8.07 17.09 12.10
C TYR A 23 -8.20 16.06 10.97
N VAL A 24 -7.10 15.38 10.62
CA VAL A 24 -7.14 14.27 9.64
C VAL A 24 -7.87 13.07 10.24
N ARG A 25 -7.73 12.84 11.55
CA ARG A 25 -8.44 11.76 12.26
C ARG A 25 -9.95 11.87 12.16
N LEU A 26 -10.51 13.09 12.09
CA LEU A 26 -11.96 13.30 11.94
C LEU A 26 -12.49 12.80 10.59
N PHE A 27 -11.64 12.76 9.59
CA PHE A 27 -11.96 12.36 8.22
C PHE A 27 -11.21 11.09 7.78
N HIS A 28 -10.59 10.38 8.71
CA HIS A 28 -9.74 9.23 8.41
C HIS A 28 -10.50 8.12 7.67
N CYS A 29 -11.79 7.95 7.96
CA CYS A 29 -12.63 6.99 7.26
C CYS A 29 -12.68 7.14 5.72
N PHE A 30 -12.30 8.31 5.19
CA PHE A 30 -12.17 8.53 3.74
C PHE A 30 -10.82 8.12 3.17
N ALA A 31 -9.81 7.93 4.02
CA ALA A 31 -8.46 7.51 3.64
C ALA A 31 -8.14 6.08 4.13
N ASP A 32 -9.08 5.44 4.81
CA ASP A 32 -8.92 4.10 5.37
C ASP A 32 -9.09 3.04 4.29
N CYS A 33 -8.10 2.18 4.16
CA CYS A 33 -8.10 1.07 3.22
C CYS A 33 -7.98 -0.29 3.92
N GLN A 34 -7.52 -0.32 5.17
CA GLN A 34 -7.35 -1.54 5.97
C GLN A 34 -7.69 -1.27 7.44
N ASP A 35 -8.40 -2.20 8.06
CA ASP A 35 -8.65 -2.20 9.51
C ASP A 35 -7.67 -3.11 10.26
N LEU A 36 -7.23 -4.21 9.62
CA LEU A 36 -6.34 -5.17 10.24
C LEU A 36 -4.91 -4.63 10.35
N PRO A 37 -4.22 -4.84 11.48
CA PRO A 37 -2.80 -4.56 11.57
C PRO A 37 -1.99 -5.43 10.60
N ILE A 38 -0.81 -4.94 10.20
CA ILE A 38 0.01 -5.58 9.16
C ILE A 38 0.33 -7.04 9.50
N GLU A 39 0.54 -7.36 10.77
CA GLU A 39 0.83 -8.69 11.27
C GLU A 39 -0.31 -9.68 10.99
N GLU A 40 -1.54 -9.20 10.96
CA GLU A 40 -2.70 -10.01 10.60
C GLU A 40 -2.89 -10.08 9.09
N GLN A 41 -2.76 -8.95 8.38
CA GLN A 41 -2.90 -8.90 6.91
C GLN A 41 -1.99 -9.93 6.23
N ILE A 42 -0.69 -9.97 6.58
CA ILE A 42 0.31 -10.81 5.92
C ILE A 42 0.13 -12.32 6.12
N LYS A 43 -0.73 -12.75 7.03
CA LYS A 43 -1.11 -14.16 7.15
C LYS A 43 -1.93 -14.64 5.96
N TYR A 44 -2.63 -13.74 5.30
CA TYR A 44 -3.63 -14.05 4.28
C TYR A 44 -3.25 -13.59 2.87
N VAL A 45 -2.26 -12.69 2.75
CA VAL A 45 -1.86 -12.11 1.47
C VAL A 45 -0.39 -12.37 1.16
N ASP A 46 -0.03 -12.33 -0.12
CA ASP A 46 1.35 -12.51 -0.60
C ASP A 46 2.01 -11.18 -0.98
N CYS A 47 1.23 -10.09 -1.01
CA CYS A 47 1.71 -8.76 -1.34
C CYS A 47 1.14 -7.71 -0.38
N VAL A 48 1.97 -6.73 -0.01
CA VAL A 48 1.55 -5.54 0.75
C VAL A 48 1.96 -4.26 0.02
N ASP A 49 1.10 -3.26 0.05
CA ASP A 49 1.32 -1.93 -0.55
C ASP A 49 1.70 -0.94 0.56
N LEU A 50 2.99 -0.63 0.64
CA LEU A 50 3.55 0.30 1.62
C LEU A 50 3.80 1.65 0.95
N ARG A 51 3.12 2.69 1.41
CA ARG A 51 3.27 4.05 0.92
C ARG A 51 3.94 4.91 1.95
N ILE A 52 5.06 5.52 1.56
CA ILE A 52 5.96 6.20 2.49
C ILE A 52 6.22 7.64 2.10
N TYR A 53 6.73 8.39 3.06
CA TYR A 53 7.30 9.71 2.90
C TYR A 53 8.52 9.89 3.81
N TYR A 54 9.38 10.82 3.45
CA TYR A 54 10.56 11.14 4.25
C TYR A 54 10.30 12.33 5.16
N ASN A 55 10.61 12.22 6.45
CA ASN A 55 10.53 13.30 7.41
C ASN A 55 11.67 13.20 8.43
N ASP A 56 12.49 14.23 8.53
CA ASP A 56 13.55 14.39 9.54
C ASP A 56 14.44 13.14 9.75
N GLY A 57 14.87 12.53 8.65
CA GLY A 57 15.73 11.34 8.70
C GLY A 57 15.00 10.01 8.76
N ILE A 58 13.66 10.01 8.86
CA ILE A 58 12.84 8.82 9.06
C ILE A 58 11.92 8.60 7.86
N TRP A 59 11.78 7.35 7.44
CA TRP A 59 10.81 6.91 6.46
C TRP A 59 9.53 6.44 7.16
N ASN A 60 8.51 7.28 7.15
CA ASN A 60 7.20 7.07 7.74
C ASN A 60 6.15 6.71 6.69
N PHE A 61 4.92 6.40 7.09
CA PHE A 61 3.84 6.04 6.19
C PHE A 61 2.89 7.20 5.91
N ALA A 62 2.30 7.21 4.71
CA ALA A 62 1.30 8.20 4.32
C ALA A 62 0.28 7.62 3.34
N HIS A 63 -0.93 8.17 3.37
CA HIS A 63 -1.93 8.02 2.32
C HIS A 63 -2.65 9.36 2.11
N GLY A 64 -2.43 9.98 0.95
CA GLY A 64 -2.98 11.30 0.65
C GLY A 64 -2.59 12.36 1.70
N LEU A 65 -3.57 12.86 2.46
CA LEU A 65 -3.34 13.83 3.55
C LEU A 65 -2.95 13.18 4.88
N ALA A 66 -3.23 11.88 5.06
CA ALA A 66 -2.90 11.17 6.29
C ALA A 66 -1.41 10.85 6.35
N GLU A 67 -0.80 11.11 7.49
CA GLU A 67 0.59 10.81 7.83
C GLU A 67 0.60 9.99 9.12
N TYR A 68 1.42 8.92 9.15
CA TYR A 68 1.49 7.96 10.24
C TYR A 68 2.95 7.86 10.69
N GLU A 69 3.22 8.26 11.93
CA GLU A 69 4.58 8.36 12.49
C GLU A 69 4.82 7.38 13.66
N ASP A 70 3.81 6.57 14.01
CA ASP A 70 3.91 5.59 15.10
C ASP A 70 4.87 4.43 14.77
N LYS A 71 5.12 4.18 13.49
CA LYS A 71 6.03 3.13 13.00
C LYS A 71 6.77 3.60 11.76
N ASN A 72 8.01 3.13 11.59
CA ASN A 72 8.82 3.39 10.40
C ASN A 72 8.91 2.15 9.50
N ILE A 73 9.42 2.34 8.27
CA ILE A 73 9.51 1.28 7.25
C ILE A 73 10.33 0.07 7.75
N PHE A 74 11.43 0.28 8.47
CA PHE A 74 12.32 -0.80 8.89
C PHE A 74 11.67 -1.69 9.94
N GLU A 75 10.93 -1.12 10.90
CA GLU A 75 10.13 -1.87 11.88
C GLU A 75 9.11 -2.77 11.20
N ILE A 76 8.41 -2.22 10.21
CA ILE A 76 7.40 -2.96 9.45
C ILE A 76 8.04 -4.08 8.62
N LEU A 77 9.16 -3.81 7.93
CA LEU A 77 9.86 -4.84 7.17
C LEU A 77 10.37 -5.98 8.07
N GLN A 78 10.87 -5.67 9.27
CA GLN A 78 11.24 -6.72 10.25
C GLN A 78 10.03 -7.55 10.69
N THR A 79 8.89 -6.90 10.91
CA THR A 79 7.64 -7.59 11.25
C THR A 79 7.20 -8.52 10.13
N ILE A 80 7.20 -8.04 8.89
CA ILE A 80 6.84 -8.85 7.71
C ILE A 80 7.83 -10.01 7.55
N LYS A 81 9.13 -9.76 7.66
CA LYS A 81 10.18 -10.78 7.53
C LYS A 81 10.00 -11.94 8.52
N ARG A 82 9.59 -11.62 9.74
CA ARG A 82 9.35 -12.63 10.80
C ARG A 82 8.15 -13.54 10.50
N VAL A 83 7.07 -12.97 9.90
CA VAL A 83 5.81 -13.71 9.68
C VAL A 83 5.77 -14.34 8.28
N LYS A 84 6.24 -13.60 7.26
CA LYS A 84 6.19 -14.02 5.84
C LYS A 84 7.43 -13.57 5.08
N PRO A 85 8.55 -14.29 5.17
CA PRO A 85 9.84 -13.85 4.62
C PRO A 85 9.87 -13.67 3.09
N ASN A 86 8.97 -14.31 2.34
CA ASN A 86 8.92 -14.22 0.88
C ASN A 86 7.80 -13.31 0.37
N CYS A 87 7.38 -12.31 1.17
CA CYS A 87 6.33 -11.37 0.79
C CYS A 87 6.76 -10.47 -0.38
N ILE A 88 5.83 -10.11 -1.24
CA ILE A 88 6.02 -9.06 -2.23
C ILE A 88 5.74 -7.72 -1.54
N ILE A 89 6.69 -6.80 -1.62
CA ILE A 89 6.58 -5.45 -1.07
C ILE A 89 6.44 -4.45 -2.22
N ARG A 90 5.24 -3.91 -2.40
CA ARG A 90 5.05 -2.75 -3.25
C ARG A 90 5.37 -1.51 -2.42
N LEU A 91 6.44 -0.79 -2.78
CA LEU A 91 6.90 0.40 -2.06
C LEU A 91 6.74 1.64 -2.93
N ILE A 92 6.00 2.62 -2.43
CA ILE A 92 5.68 3.85 -3.15
C ILE A 92 6.14 5.07 -2.34
N LEU A 93 6.86 5.98 -2.98
CA LEU A 93 7.04 7.33 -2.45
C LEU A 93 5.76 8.11 -2.73
N GLU A 94 4.87 8.14 -1.76
CA GLU A 94 3.53 8.74 -1.85
C GLU A 94 3.59 10.26 -1.79
N LYS A 95 4.44 10.79 -0.91
CA LYS A 95 4.46 12.20 -0.57
C LYS A 95 5.88 12.74 -0.52
N VAL A 96 6.05 13.94 -1.08
CA VAL A 96 7.26 14.74 -0.99
C VAL A 96 6.93 16.01 -0.21
N LYS A 97 7.64 16.27 0.90
CA LYS A 97 7.34 17.38 1.81
C LYS A 97 8.13 18.66 1.50
N ASN A 98 9.45 18.53 1.35
CA ASN A 98 10.33 19.70 1.38
C ASN A 98 11.06 19.91 0.04
N ASN A 99 11.81 18.91 -0.41
CA ASN A 99 12.63 19.00 -1.61
C ASN A 99 12.48 17.74 -2.45
N LYS A 100 11.80 17.88 -3.57
CA LYS A 100 11.46 16.75 -4.45
C LYS A 100 12.71 16.01 -4.97
N GLU A 101 13.72 16.72 -5.41
CA GLU A 101 14.93 16.10 -5.98
C GLU A 101 15.69 15.34 -4.89
N LYS A 102 15.86 15.97 -3.72
CA LYS A 102 16.53 15.35 -2.57
C LYS A 102 15.77 14.10 -2.11
N GLU A 103 14.44 14.20 -1.92
CA GLU A 103 13.63 13.10 -1.40
C GLU A 103 13.53 11.94 -2.40
N CYS A 104 13.43 12.23 -3.71
CA CYS A 104 13.49 11.18 -4.73
C CYS A 104 14.86 10.49 -4.78
N ARG A 105 15.96 11.23 -4.60
CA ARG A 105 17.31 10.64 -4.51
C ARG A 105 17.42 9.74 -3.28
N LEU A 106 17.01 10.21 -2.11
CA LEU A 106 17.03 9.42 -0.87
C LEU A 106 16.15 8.17 -1.00
N PHE A 107 15.00 8.28 -1.66
CA PHE A 107 14.13 7.12 -1.92
C PHE A 107 14.84 6.09 -2.83
N LYS A 108 15.55 6.53 -3.86
CA LYS A 108 16.33 5.66 -4.73
C LYS A 108 17.45 4.94 -3.96
N GLU A 109 18.14 5.66 -3.07
CA GLU A 109 19.16 5.09 -2.17
C GLU A 109 18.53 4.05 -1.22
N LEU A 110 17.33 4.34 -0.65
CA LEU A 110 16.56 3.39 0.14
C LEU A 110 16.22 2.14 -0.68
N CYS A 111 15.70 2.29 -1.90
CA CYS A 111 15.35 1.16 -2.77
C CYS A 111 16.55 0.24 -3.02
N LYS A 112 17.72 0.83 -3.30
CA LYS A 112 18.96 0.07 -3.48
C LYS A 112 19.36 -0.67 -2.18
N TYR A 113 19.37 0.03 -1.06
CA TYR A 113 19.66 -0.56 0.25
C TYR A 113 18.73 -1.74 0.57
N LEU A 114 17.43 -1.59 0.32
CA LEU A 114 16.44 -2.65 0.58
C LEU A 114 16.67 -3.88 -0.30
N GLN A 115 16.98 -3.70 -1.59
CA GLN A 115 17.31 -4.80 -2.49
C GLN A 115 18.55 -5.59 -2.06
N GLU A 116 19.55 -4.91 -1.51
CA GLU A 116 20.80 -5.51 -1.06
C GLU A 116 20.65 -6.24 0.29
N ASN A 117 19.85 -5.70 1.21
CA ASN A 117 19.78 -6.16 2.60
C ASN A 117 18.52 -6.99 2.95
N TYR A 118 17.53 -6.95 2.08
CA TYR A 118 16.26 -7.70 2.24
C TYR A 118 15.98 -8.58 1.01
N ASN A 119 16.97 -9.33 0.59
CA ASN A 119 16.96 -10.17 -0.62
C ASN A 119 15.93 -11.31 -0.62
N ASN A 120 15.32 -11.59 0.52
CA ASN A 120 14.21 -12.52 0.68
C ASN A 120 12.86 -11.92 0.24
N PHE A 121 12.76 -10.59 0.11
CA PHE A 121 11.57 -9.93 -0.40
C PHE A 121 11.66 -9.68 -1.91
N ILE A 122 10.51 -9.63 -2.54
CA ILE A 122 10.37 -9.16 -3.91
C ILE A 122 9.84 -7.73 -3.85
N PHE A 123 10.67 -6.76 -4.27
CA PHE A 123 10.28 -5.37 -4.27
C PHE A 123 9.70 -4.93 -5.62
N ALA A 124 8.69 -4.05 -5.55
CA ALA A 124 8.06 -3.40 -6.69
C ALA A 124 7.68 -1.95 -6.34
N GLY A 125 7.31 -1.16 -7.32
CA GLY A 125 6.85 0.21 -7.10
C GLY A 125 7.85 1.28 -7.49
N GLY A 126 7.73 2.46 -6.89
CA GLY A 126 8.54 3.63 -7.27
C GLY A 126 7.96 4.94 -6.76
N VAL A 127 8.24 6.03 -7.48
CA VAL A 127 7.78 7.39 -7.14
C VAL A 127 6.41 7.65 -7.74
N TYR A 128 5.46 8.07 -6.91
CA TYR A 128 4.13 8.47 -7.37
C TYR A 128 4.20 9.82 -8.13
N LYS A 129 3.64 9.86 -9.33
CA LYS A 129 3.48 11.08 -10.15
C LYS A 129 2.00 11.43 -10.33
N LYS A 130 1.73 12.70 -10.62
CA LYS A 130 0.40 13.14 -11.02
C LYS A 130 -0.07 12.36 -12.26
N GLY A 131 -1.34 11.94 -12.28
CA GLY A 131 -1.89 11.17 -13.39
C GLY A 131 -1.60 9.66 -13.34
N TRP A 132 -1.23 9.13 -12.18
CA TRP A 132 -0.93 7.70 -11.95
C TRP A 132 0.33 7.18 -12.65
N GLU A 133 1.10 8.06 -13.28
CA GLU A 133 2.43 7.71 -13.78
C GLU A 133 3.41 7.49 -12.62
N ARG A 134 4.32 6.53 -12.82
CA ARG A 134 5.37 6.23 -11.85
C ARG A 134 6.75 6.14 -12.48
N ILE A 135 7.74 6.56 -11.73
CA ILE A 135 9.15 6.24 -12.00
C ILE A 135 9.44 4.96 -11.24
N TYR A 136 9.69 3.88 -11.98
CA TYR A 136 9.99 2.58 -11.39
C TYR A 136 11.42 2.55 -10.86
N GLU A 137 11.57 2.15 -9.62
CA GLU A 137 12.86 1.94 -8.96
C GLU A 137 13.16 0.44 -8.75
N PHE A 138 12.20 -0.43 -9.09
CA PHE A 138 12.30 -1.87 -8.94
C PHE A 138 12.00 -2.61 -10.25
N PRO A 139 12.45 -3.89 -10.39
CA PRO A 139 12.25 -4.68 -11.60
C PRO A 139 10.78 -4.97 -11.93
N ILE A 140 9.91 -5.08 -10.93
CA ILE A 140 8.48 -5.32 -11.14
C ILE A 140 7.77 -3.99 -11.40
N LYS A 141 7.19 -3.86 -12.58
CA LYS A 141 6.49 -2.66 -13.00
C LYS A 141 5.05 -2.62 -12.50
N ASP A 142 4.53 -1.43 -12.37
CA ASP A 142 3.19 -1.15 -11.83
C ASP A 142 2.04 -1.69 -12.68
N ASN A 143 2.25 -1.92 -13.97
CA ASN A 143 1.27 -2.54 -14.86
C ASN A 143 0.93 -4.00 -14.50
N GLN A 144 1.67 -4.60 -13.57
CA GLN A 144 1.38 -5.92 -13.01
C GLN A 144 0.50 -5.85 -11.75
N PHE A 145 0.15 -4.65 -11.30
CA PHE A 145 -0.70 -4.43 -10.13
C PHE A 145 -2.11 -4.03 -10.54
N ILE A 146 -3.08 -4.79 -10.07
CA ILE A 146 -4.51 -4.52 -10.25
C ILE A 146 -5.05 -4.06 -8.90
N GLN A 147 -5.63 -2.87 -8.86
CA GLN A 147 -6.14 -2.27 -7.64
C GLN A 147 -7.67 -2.37 -7.60
N PHE A 148 -8.20 -2.91 -6.52
CA PHE A 148 -9.64 -2.95 -6.22
C PHE A 148 -9.95 -1.99 -5.09
N VAL A 149 -9.75 -0.70 -5.37
CA VAL A 149 -9.89 0.39 -4.39
C VAL A 149 -11.32 0.87 -4.28
N SER A 150 -11.68 1.36 -3.11
CA SER A 150 -13.04 1.77 -2.80
C SER A 150 -13.35 3.23 -3.14
N SER A 151 -12.36 4.10 -3.18
CA SER A 151 -12.63 5.53 -3.31
C SER A 151 -12.71 6.02 -4.76
N MET A 152 -13.56 7.02 -5.01
CA MET A 152 -13.64 7.78 -6.27
C MET A 152 -13.91 6.97 -7.55
N GLN A 153 -14.46 5.78 -7.44
CA GLN A 153 -14.87 5.01 -8.61
C GLN A 153 -16.17 5.57 -9.20
N GLN A 154 -16.29 5.56 -10.52
CA GLN A 154 -17.48 6.12 -11.21
C GLN A 154 -18.76 5.35 -10.90
N ASP A 155 -18.65 4.05 -10.62
CA ASP A 155 -19.76 3.15 -10.30
C ASP A 155 -20.15 3.16 -8.81
N ALA A 156 -19.45 3.94 -7.97
CA ALA A 156 -19.79 4.05 -6.55
C ALA A 156 -21.14 4.73 -6.35
N LYS A 157 -22.02 4.10 -5.56
CA LYS A 157 -23.29 4.70 -5.14
C LYS A 157 -23.00 5.95 -4.31
N TRP A 158 -23.95 6.89 -4.28
CA TRP A 158 -23.74 8.19 -3.63
C TRP A 158 -23.27 8.06 -2.18
N TYR A 159 -23.82 7.13 -1.38
CA TYR A 159 -23.41 6.90 0.00
C TYR A 159 -22.08 6.17 0.14
N GLU A 160 -21.70 5.35 -0.84
CA GLU A 160 -20.40 4.64 -0.85
C GLU A 160 -19.22 5.60 -1.00
N ARG A 161 -19.46 6.77 -1.62
CA ARG A 161 -18.43 7.83 -1.72
C ARG A 161 -18.09 8.44 -0.37
N PHE A 162 -18.99 8.35 0.60
CA PHE A 162 -18.78 8.80 1.97
C PHE A 162 -18.39 7.67 2.93
N ILE A 163 -18.59 6.42 2.51
CA ILE A 163 -18.30 5.22 3.31
C ILE A 163 -17.50 4.24 2.45
N PRO A 164 -16.18 4.46 2.27
CA PRO A 164 -15.32 3.60 1.43
C PRO A 164 -15.43 2.11 1.78
N LYS A 165 -15.57 1.78 3.06
CA LYS A 165 -15.75 0.42 3.54
C LYS A 165 -17.02 -0.25 2.99
N ALA A 166 -18.12 0.51 2.80
CA ALA A 166 -19.35 -0.02 2.19
C ALA A 166 -19.15 -0.35 0.70
N TYR A 167 -18.40 0.51 -0.01
CA TYR A 167 -18.01 0.24 -1.39
C TYR A 167 -17.11 -1.00 -1.48
N ALA A 168 -16.06 -1.08 -0.64
CA ALA A 168 -15.16 -2.21 -0.59
C ALA A 168 -15.90 -3.52 -0.32
N LYS A 169 -16.86 -3.53 0.63
CA LYS A 169 -17.69 -4.70 0.92
C LYS A 169 -18.46 -5.20 -0.31
N ARG A 170 -19.02 -4.29 -1.10
CA ARG A 170 -19.71 -4.66 -2.35
C ARG A 170 -18.73 -5.15 -3.41
N MET A 171 -17.62 -4.43 -3.61
CA MET A 171 -16.65 -4.73 -4.65
C MET A 171 -15.82 -5.96 -4.36
N ASN A 172 -15.41 -6.21 -3.12
CA ASN A 172 -14.66 -7.40 -2.75
C ASN A 172 -15.47 -8.68 -3.05
N LYS A 173 -16.78 -8.66 -2.76
CA LYS A 173 -17.67 -9.79 -3.09
C LYS A 173 -17.69 -10.09 -4.59
N ILE A 174 -17.61 -9.08 -5.42
CA ILE A 174 -17.56 -9.23 -6.90
C ILE A 174 -16.15 -9.64 -7.34
N ASN A 175 -15.15 -8.90 -6.88
CA ASN A 175 -13.78 -8.98 -7.39
C ASN A 175 -13.05 -10.25 -6.96
N LYS A 176 -13.41 -10.86 -5.80
CA LYS A 176 -12.82 -12.14 -5.40
C LYS A 176 -13.04 -13.27 -6.42
N ASN A 177 -14.14 -13.19 -7.19
CA ASN A 177 -14.44 -14.15 -8.25
C ASN A 177 -13.75 -13.78 -9.58
N ASN A 178 -13.22 -12.56 -9.68
CA ASN A 178 -12.60 -12.00 -10.88
C ASN A 178 -11.10 -11.72 -10.72
N ILE A 179 -10.43 -12.43 -9.78
CA ILE A 179 -8.99 -12.27 -9.55
C ILE A 179 -8.24 -12.60 -10.85
N GLN A 180 -7.47 -11.62 -11.31
CA GLN A 180 -6.72 -11.69 -12.56
C GLN A 180 -5.29 -12.17 -12.33
N LYS A 181 -4.60 -12.56 -13.41
CA LYS A 181 -3.16 -12.83 -13.39
C LYS A 181 -2.42 -11.55 -12.98
N GLY A 182 -1.44 -11.65 -12.09
CA GLY A 182 -0.71 -10.52 -11.51
C GLY A 182 -1.09 -10.26 -10.06
N ILE A 183 -0.79 -9.08 -9.56
CA ILE A 183 -0.99 -8.68 -8.16
C ILE A 183 -2.31 -7.91 -8.03
N ASN A 184 -3.22 -8.48 -7.27
CA ASN A 184 -4.56 -7.94 -7.03
C ASN A 184 -4.58 -7.33 -5.62
N LEU A 185 -4.66 -6.00 -5.53
CA LEU A 185 -4.64 -5.24 -4.28
C LEU A 185 -6.05 -4.88 -3.84
N PHE A 186 -6.45 -5.35 -2.67
CA PHE A 186 -7.78 -5.14 -2.10
C PHE A 186 -7.76 -4.17 -0.94
N ASP A 187 -8.83 -3.37 -0.83
CA ASP A 187 -9.16 -2.63 0.39
C ASP A 187 -9.93 -3.56 1.35
N PHE A 188 -9.72 -3.39 2.66
CA PHE A 188 -10.44 -4.11 3.72
C PHE A 188 -10.52 -5.62 3.47
N ILE A 189 -9.36 -6.27 3.41
CA ILE A 189 -9.27 -7.71 3.05
C ILE A 189 -10.04 -8.64 3.97
N GLU A 190 -10.31 -8.25 5.21
CA GLU A 190 -11.16 -8.98 6.15
C GLU A 190 -12.61 -9.10 5.66
N ILE A 191 -13.00 -8.28 4.69
CA ILE A 191 -14.33 -8.30 4.10
C ILE A 191 -14.35 -9.16 2.84
N ASP A 192 -14.87 -10.38 2.96
CA ASP A 192 -15.11 -11.32 1.85
C ASP A 192 -13.87 -11.88 1.11
N ILE A 193 -12.65 -11.43 1.43
CA ILE A 193 -11.43 -11.95 0.78
C ILE A 193 -10.82 -13.11 1.55
N ILE A 194 -10.69 -12.99 2.87
CA ILE A 194 -10.07 -13.98 3.75
C ILE A 194 -11.06 -14.92 4.48
N LYS A 195 -12.31 -14.89 4.05
CA LYS A 195 -13.35 -15.78 4.58
C LYS A 195 -13.60 -16.96 3.66
#